data_1dc5420c4195b30e88f0b4280ac68bdc
#
_entry.id   1dc5420c4195b30e88f0b4280ac68bdc
#
_cell.length_a   1.000
_cell.length_b   1.000
_cell.length_c   1.000
_cell.angle_alpha   90.00
_cell.angle_beta   90.00
_cell.angle_gamma   90.00
#
_symmetry.space_group_name_H-M   'P 1'
#
loop_
_entity.id
_entity.type
_entity.pdbx_description
1 polymer ?
#
loop_
_entity_poly.entity_id
_entity_poly.type
_entity_poly.pdbx_seq_one_letter_code
_entity_poly.pdbx_strand_id
1 'polypeptide(L)'
;YTEIVAEALFVASERSIMRPLVRNYAVTGGGKSVEVPIYSAVSAADVSEASDLSNTAIDPTSKTITCTEHGIMTTLTDLGRNSAPRNVAADIGRLFGEAIAKKIDTDLTALFGGFSTTVGSASTAMSASLIFQAVAKLRANAVPGDNLSAVIHPQVAFDLKSGLTNTF
;
A
#
# COMPACT_ATOMS: atom_id res chain seq x y z
N TYR A 1 -11.35 -23.12 16.29
CA TYR A 1 -11.10 -21.68 15.99
C TYR A 1 -9.69 -21.43 15.42
N THR A 2 -8.67 -22.13 15.90
CA THR A 2 -7.28 -21.96 15.42
C THR A 2 -7.09 -22.26 13.95
N GLU A 3 -7.73 -23.27 13.40
CA GLU A 3 -7.66 -23.61 11.97
C GLU A 3 -8.26 -22.53 11.08
N ILE A 4 -9.41 -21.97 11.47
CA ILE A 4 -10.05 -20.87 10.72
C ILE A 4 -9.17 -19.63 10.70
N VAL A 5 -8.56 -19.28 11.83
CA VAL A 5 -7.68 -18.12 11.93
C VAL A 5 -6.40 -18.31 11.12
N ALA A 6 -5.79 -19.51 11.20
CA ALA A 6 -4.58 -19.82 10.45
C ALA A 6 -4.81 -19.75 8.93
N GLU A 7 -5.89 -20.34 8.43
CA GLU A 7 -6.28 -20.30 7.01
C GLU A 7 -6.60 -18.87 6.56
N ALA A 8 -7.32 -18.10 7.39
CA ALA A 8 -7.65 -16.71 7.08
C ALA A 8 -6.41 -15.82 6.97
N LEU A 9 -5.43 -15.97 7.88
CA LEU A 9 -4.19 -15.21 7.84
C LEU A 9 -3.32 -15.58 6.65
N PHE A 10 -3.27 -16.87 6.29
CA PHE A 10 -2.54 -17.35 5.14
C PHE A 10 -3.12 -16.74 3.85
N VAL A 11 -4.43 -16.87 3.63
CA VAL A 11 -5.13 -16.33 2.46
C VAL A 11 -5.02 -14.80 2.41
N ALA A 12 -5.16 -14.09 3.53
CA ALA A 12 -5.02 -12.65 3.58
C ALA A 12 -3.62 -12.18 3.16
N SER A 13 -2.58 -12.93 3.54
CA SER A 13 -1.20 -12.60 3.14
C SER A 13 -0.92 -12.82 1.66
N GLU A 14 -1.55 -13.82 1.04
CA GLU A 14 -1.38 -14.14 -0.38
C GLU A 14 -2.22 -13.24 -1.31
N ARG A 15 -3.43 -12.87 -0.88
CA ARG A 15 -4.40 -12.15 -1.72
C ARG A 15 -4.23 -10.64 -1.71
N SER A 16 -3.57 -10.05 -0.72
CA SER A 16 -3.35 -8.61 -0.67
C SER A 16 -2.29 -8.18 -1.69
N ILE A 17 -2.66 -7.29 -2.60
CA ILE A 17 -1.79 -6.73 -3.65
C ILE A 17 -0.95 -5.57 -3.09
N MET A 18 -1.54 -4.75 -2.22
CA MET A 18 -0.90 -3.53 -1.71
C MET A 18 0.12 -3.79 -0.61
N ARG A 19 -0.09 -4.81 0.22
CA ARG A 19 0.77 -5.09 1.37
C ARG A 19 2.25 -5.29 1.03
N PRO A 20 2.65 -6.04 -0.01
CA PRO A 20 4.05 -6.19 -0.39
C PRO A 20 4.66 -4.95 -1.04
N LEU A 21 3.84 -4.01 -1.52
CA LEU A 21 4.30 -2.79 -2.18
C LEU A 21 4.58 -1.63 -1.22
N VAL A 22 4.13 -1.74 0.04
CA VAL A 22 4.29 -0.72 1.07
C VAL A 22 5.28 -1.17 2.14
N ARG A 23 5.91 -0.20 2.81
CA ARG A 23 6.80 -0.50 3.93
C ARG A 23 5.97 -0.89 5.16
N ASN A 24 6.20 -2.08 5.68
CA ASN A 24 5.49 -2.60 6.83
C ASN A 24 6.24 -2.26 8.14
N TYR A 25 5.52 -1.78 9.13
CA TYR A 25 6.03 -1.52 10.49
C TYR A 25 5.30 -2.41 11.49
N ALA A 26 6.04 -2.97 12.44
CA ALA A 26 5.46 -3.75 13.53
C ALA A 26 5.35 -2.89 14.78
N VAL A 27 4.19 -2.97 15.44
CA VAL A 27 4.00 -2.35 16.75
C VAL A 27 4.61 -3.26 17.82
N THR A 28 5.60 -2.78 18.53
CA THR A 28 6.24 -3.50 19.64
C THR A 28 5.84 -2.89 20.99
N GLY A 29 5.77 -3.70 22.03
CA GLY A 29 5.55 -3.21 23.40
C GLY A 29 4.09 -2.87 23.77
N GLY A 30 3.09 -3.38 23.06
CA GLY A 30 1.66 -3.22 23.44
C GLY A 30 1.07 -1.84 23.14
N GLY A 31 1.77 -1.00 22.36
CA GLY A 31 1.26 0.30 21.90
C GLY A 31 0.24 0.17 20.77
N LYS A 32 -0.51 1.25 20.49
CA LYS A 32 -1.42 1.34 19.34
C LYS A 32 -0.83 2.13 18.17
N SER A 33 0.35 2.71 18.30
CA SER A 33 0.94 3.59 17.29
C SER A 33 2.43 3.35 17.15
N VAL A 34 2.93 3.63 15.94
CA VAL A 34 4.36 3.64 15.61
C VAL A 34 4.70 5.03 15.10
N GLU A 35 5.74 5.63 15.65
CA GLU A 35 6.29 6.87 15.13
C GLU A 35 7.40 6.58 14.13
N VAL A 36 7.24 7.15 12.92
CA VAL A 36 8.22 7.03 11.84
C VAL A 36 8.93 8.35 11.68
N PRO A 37 10.25 8.43 11.98
CA PRO A 37 11.02 9.64 11.76
C PRO A 37 11.22 9.90 10.26
N ILE A 38 11.06 11.15 9.85
CA ILE A 38 11.32 11.63 8.49
C ILE A 38 12.43 12.67 8.58
N TYR A 39 13.53 12.41 7.90
CA TYR A 39 14.67 13.32 7.84
C TYR A 39 14.57 14.21 6.60
N SER A 40 14.86 15.49 6.76
CA SER A 40 14.97 16.42 5.64
C SER A 40 16.24 16.14 4.85
N ALA A 41 16.18 16.37 3.55
CA ALA A 41 17.36 16.30 2.71
C ALA A 41 18.36 17.41 3.11
N VAL A 42 19.63 17.06 3.18
CA VAL A 42 20.72 18.00 3.48
C VAL A 42 21.48 18.28 2.20
N SER A 43 21.77 19.54 1.93
CA SER A 43 22.60 19.97 0.80
C SER A 43 24.04 20.19 1.24
N ALA A 44 25.00 19.74 0.43
CA ALA A 44 26.39 20.11 0.61
C ALA A 44 26.61 21.55 0.13
N ALA A 45 27.44 22.31 0.84
CA ALA A 45 27.85 23.64 0.48
C ALA A 45 29.30 23.64 0.00
N ASP A 46 29.61 24.53 -0.96
CA ASP A 46 30.98 24.78 -1.39
C ASP A 46 31.73 25.53 -0.29
N VAL A 47 32.94 25.11 -0.03
CA VAL A 47 33.82 25.74 0.97
C VAL A 47 34.94 26.47 0.25
N SER A 48 35.10 27.76 0.49
CA SER A 48 36.27 28.48 0.04
C SER A 48 37.39 28.44 1.11
N GLU A 49 38.62 28.51 0.63
CA GLU A 49 39.81 28.53 1.50
C GLU A 49 39.68 29.66 2.52
N ALA A 50 39.86 29.38 3.80
CA ALA A 50 39.75 30.31 4.94
C ALA A 50 38.30 30.66 5.37
N SER A 51 37.26 29.92 4.98
CA SER A 51 35.94 30.07 5.57
C SER A 51 35.50 28.77 6.31
N ASP A 52 34.90 28.96 7.49
CA ASP A 52 34.37 27.83 8.28
C ASP A 52 33.03 27.34 7.73
N LEU A 53 32.81 26.03 7.76
CA LEU A 53 31.51 25.42 7.49
C LEU A 53 30.50 25.76 8.58
N SER A 54 29.35 26.26 8.18
CA SER A 54 28.23 26.40 9.12
C SER A 54 27.59 25.06 9.45
N ASN A 55 27.28 24.88 10.71
CA ASN A 55 26.57 23.65 11.16
C ASN A 55 25.13 23.64 10.60
N THR A 56 24.76 22.59 9.90
CA THR A 56 23.39 22.36 9.45
C THR A 56 22.67 21.47 10.45
N ALA A 57 21.68 22.02 11.14
CA ALA A 57 20.84 21.24 12.05
C ALA A 57 19.96 20.27 11.26
N ILE A 58 19.93 19.01 11.68
CA ILE A 58 19.04 17.99 11.14
C ILE A 58 17.94 17.74 12.16
N ASP A 59 16.79 18.38 11.95
CA ASP A 59 15.62 18.20 12.81
C ASP A 59 14.70 17.14 12.19
N PRO A 60 14.59 15.93 12.77
CA PRO A 60 13.68 14.91 12.27
C PRO A 60 12.23 15.31 12.60
N THR A 61 11.36 15.27 11.60
CA THR A 61 9.93 15.29 11.82
C THR A 61 9.42 13.86 11.98
N SER A 62 8.42 13.63 12.84
CA SER A 62 7.82 12.31 12.99
C SER A 62 6.40 12.27 12.41
N LYS A 63 6.04 11.12 11.85
CA LYS A 63 4.67 10.78 11.49
C LYS A 63 4.21 9.59 12.30
N THR A 64 3.09 9.75 12.97
CA THR A 64 2.48 8.69 13.79
C THR A 64 1.53 7.86 12.93
N ILE A 65 1.77 6.56 12.87
CA ILE A 65 0.87 5.58 12.26
C ILE A 65 0.11 4.89 13.38
N THR A 66 -1.22 5.05 13.41
CA THR A 66 -2.09 4.45 14.42
C THR A 66 -2.77 3.22 13.86
N CYS A 67 -2.70 2.10 14.59
CA CYS A 67 -3.39 0.87 14.23
C CYS A 67 -4.87 0.95 14.59
N THR A 68 -5.73 0.53 13.67
CA THR A 68 -7.17 0.36 13.87
C THR A 68 -7.51 -1.13 13.87
N GLU A 69 -8.52 -1.51 14.66
CA GLU A 69 -8.98 -2.89 14.73
C GLU A 69 -10.05 -3.13 13.67
N HIS A 70 -9.90 -4.21 12.94
CA HIS A 70 -10.91 -4.71 12.01
C HIS A 70 -11.18 -6.17 12.31
N GLY A 71 -12.45 -6.57 12.31
CA GLY A 71 -12.85 -7.94 12.59
C GLY A 71 -14.05 -8.39 11.77
N ILE A 72 -14.18 -9.69 11.65
CA ILE A 72 -15.31 -10.35 11.01
C ILE A 72 -15.82 -11.41 11.97
N MET A 73 -17.13 -11.49 12.15
CA MET A 73 -17.77 -12.49 12.98
C MET A 73 -18.86 -13.22 12.18
N THR A 74 -18.93 -14.54 12.31
CA THR A 74 -20.03 -15.35 11.81
C THR A 74 -20.43 -16.39 12.84
N THR A 75 -21.69 -16.79 12.83
CA THR A 75 -22.22 -17.87 13.67
C THR A 75 -22.46 -19.09 12.82
N LEU A 76 -21.80 -20.19 13.16
CA LEU A 76 -22.00 -21.49 12.53
C LEU A 76 -22.74 -22.39 13.52
N THR A 77 -23.93 -22.88 13.12
CA THR A 77 -24.70 -23.84 13.93
C THR A 77 -24.12 -25.25 13.82
N ASP A 78 -24.27 -26.04 14.89
CA ASP A 78 -23.80 -27.42 14.88
C ASP A 78 -24.51 -28.27 13.80
N LEU A 79 -25.79 -27.98 13.54
CA LEU A 79 -26.54 -28.64 12.46
C LEU A 79 -25.90 -28.28 11.09
N GLY A 80 -25.57 -27.01 10.84
CA GLY A 80 -24.92 -26.59 9.61
C GLY A 80 -23.55 -27.22 9.41
N ARG A 81 -22.79 -27.39 10.50
CA ARG A 81 -21.48 -28.02 10.45
C ARG A 81 -21.53 -29.51 10.18
N ASN A 82 -22.52 -30.22 10.79
CA ASN A 82 -22.64 -31.66 10.71
C ASN A 82 -23.38 -32.14 9.44
N SER A 83 -24.21 -31.28 8.85
CA SER A 83 -24.94 -31.62 7.60
C SER A 83 -24.18 -31.23 6.32
N ALA A 84 -23.08 -30.47 6.44
CA ALA A 84 -22.33 -30.04 5.27
C ALA A 84 -21.39 -31.17 4.76
N PRO A 85 -21.38 -31.44 3.45
CA PRO A 85 -20.54 -32.48 2.85
C PRO A 85 -19.06 -32.08 2.74
N ARG A 86 -18.69 -30.86 3.08
CA ARG A 86 -17.32 -30.27 2.98
C ARG A 86 -16.89 -29.66 4.30
N ASN A 87 -15.59 -29.38 4.44
CA ASN A 87 -15.06 -28.68 5.61
C ASN A 87 -15.45 -27.20 5.57
N VAL A 88 -16.65 -26.88 6.08
CA VAL A 88 -17.20 -25.52 6.14
C VAL A 88 -16.28 -24.55 6.92
N ALA A 89 -15.54 -25.04 7.89
CA ALA A 89 -14.63 -24.22 8.67
C ALA A 89 -13.48 -23.66 7.81
N ALA A 90 -12.90 -24.48 6.93
CA ALA A 90 -11.86 -24.04 6.00
C ALA A 90 -12.41 -23.03 4.98
N ASP A 91 -13.61 -23.29 4.44
CA ASP A 91 -14.24 -22.37 3.48
C ASP A 91 -14.54 -21.00 4.11
N ILE A 92 -15.03 -20.97 5.37
CA ILE A 92 -15.22 -19.74 6.14
C ILE A 92 -13.87 -19.04 6.38
N GLY A 93 -12.81 -19.79 6.71
CA GLY A 93 -11.46 -19.23 6.87
C GLY A 93 -10.97 -18.51 5.61
N ARG A 94 -11.17 -19.11 4.45
CA ARG A 94 -10.82 -18.49 3.15
C ARG A 94 -11.61 -17.23 2.88
N LEU A 95 -12.92 -17.24 3.08
CA LEU A 95 -13.77 -16.07 2.92
C LEU A 95 -13.35 -14.92 3.84
N PHE A 96 -12.97 -15.22 5.08
CA PHE A 96 -12.46 -14.23 6.03
C PHE A 96 -11.12 -13.66 5.57
N GLY A 97 -10.23 -14.52 5.09
CA GLY A 97 -8.94 -14.09 4.53
C GLY A 97 -9.09 -13.16 3.34
N GLU A 98 -9.98 -13.49 2.41
CA GLU A 98 -10.28 -12.63 1.25
C GLU A 98 -10.89 -11.29 1.66
N ALA A 99 -11.79 -11.29 2.64
CA ALA A 99 -12.42 -10.07 3.13
C ALA A 99 -11.40 -9.15 3.85
N ILE A 100 -10.48 -9.72 4.64
CA ILE A 100 -9.40 -8.97 5.30
C ILE A 100 -8.42 -8.41 4.26
N ALA A 101 -8.01 -9.21 3.28
CA ALA A 101 -7.14 -8.75 2.19
C ALA A 101 -7.77 -7.58 1.43
N LYS A 102 -9.04 -7.71 1.05
CA LYS A 102 -9.79 -6.65 0.38
C LYS A 102 -9.89 -5.39 1.24
N LYS A 103 -10.09 -5.52 2.56
CA LYS A 103 -10.14 -4.37 3.47
C LYS A 103 -8.81 -3.64 3.53
N ILE A 104 -7.70 -4.37 3.67
CA ILE A 104 -6.35 -3.80 3.66
C ILE A 104 -6.08 -3.04 2.37
N ASP A 105 -6.35 -3.67 1.22
CA ASP A 105 -6.12 -3.05 -0.08
C ASP A 105 -7.01 -1.83 -0.31
N THR A 106 -8.26 -1.86 0.14
CA THR A 106 -9.18 -0.72 0.06
C THR A 106 -8.70 0.45 0.92
N ASP A 107 -8.27 0.20 2.14
CA ASP A 107 -7.80 1.25 3.06
C ASP A 107 -6.49 1.88 2.55
N LEU A 108 -5.56 1.07 2.04
CA LEU A 108 -4.31 1.58 1.46
C LEU A 108 -4.55 2.39 0.19
N THR A 109 -5.44 1.94 -0.69
CA THR A 109 -5.77 2.68 -1.92
C THR A 109 -6.54 3.97 -1.65
N ALA A 110 -7.36 4.01 -0.60
CA ALA A 110 -8.07 5.23 -0.20
C ALA A 110 -7.12 6.37 0.19
N LEU A 111 -5.91 6.06 0.68
CA LEU A 111 -4.90 7.06 1.02
C LEU A 111 -4.36 7.81 -0.20
N PHE A 112 -4.46 7.25 -1.40
CA PHE A 112 -3.99 7.91 -2.64
C PHE A 112 -4.75 9.20 -2.94
N GLY A 113 -6.03 9.29 -2.54
CA GLY A 113 -6.82 10.51 -2.68
C GLY A 113 -6.27 11.71 -1.88
N GLY A 114 -5.42 11.47 -0.88
CA GLY A 114 -4.78 12.51 -0.06
C GLY A 114 -3.46 13.04 -0.62
N PHE A 115 -2.95 12.53 -1.73
CA PHE A 115 -1.71 13.02 -2.33
C PHE A 115 -1.93 14.36 -3.04
N SER A 116 -1.03 15.31 -2.80
CA SER A 116 -1.09 16.65 -3.37
C SER A 116 -0.73 16.69 -4.86
N THR A 117 0.03 15.72 -5.35
CA THR A 117 0.48 15.67 -6.74
C THR A 117 -0.33 14.65 -7.53
N THR A 118 -1.11 15.14 -8.49
CA THR A 118 -1.90 14.33 -9.42
C THR A 118 -1.42 14.51 -10.85
N VAL A 119 -1.63 13.50 -11.69
CA VAL A 119 -1.33 13.50 -13.12
C VAL A 119 -2.57 13.06 -13.87
N GLY A 120 -2.92 13.79 -14.93
CA GLY A 120 -4.15 13.55 -15.69
C GLY A 120 -5.39 14.17 -15.06
N SER A 121 -6.55 13.89 -15.63
CA SER A 121 -7.85 14.32 -15.12
C SER A 121 -8.82 13.15 -15.03
N ALA A 122 -9.81 13.26 -14.13
CA ALA A 122 -10.73 12.16 -13.80
C ALA A 122 -11.56 11.60 -14.96
N SER A 123 -11.66 12.31 -16.08
CA SER A 123 -12.46 11.89 -17.25
C SER A 123 -11.61 11.51 -18.46
N THR A 124 -10.30 11.42 -18.30
CA THR A 124 -9.38 11.12 -19.41
C THR A 124 -8.89 9.67 -19.34
N ALA A 125 -8.96 8.95 -20.45
CA ALA A 125 -8.41 7.60 -20.53
C ALA A 125 -6.91 7.58 -20.23
N MET A 126 -6.47 6.54 -19.56
CA MET A 126 -5.06 6.34 -19.22
C MET A 126 -4.24 6.12 -20.48
N SER A 127 -3.15 6.86 -20.63
CA SER A 127 -2.21 6.71 -21.74
C SER A 127 -0.79 6.46 -21.24
N ALA A 128 0.06 5.92 -22.13
CA ALA A 128 1.48 5.70 -21.80
C ALA A 128 2.18 7.01 -21.43
N SER A 129 1.82 8.12 -22.07
CA SER A 129 2.39 9.44 -21.78
C SER A 129 2.10 9.89 -20.34
N LEU A 130 0.92 9.58 -19.80
CA LEU A 130 0.57 9.90 -18.40
C LEU A 130 1.41 9.08 -17.41
N ILE A 131 1.72 7.82 -17.73
CA ILE A 131 2.61 6.98 -16.91
C ILE A 131 4.01 7.58 -16.89
N PHE A 132 4.58 7.92 -18.05
CA PHE A 132 5.89 8.54 -18.12
C PHE A 132 5.93 9.90 -17.43
N GLN A 133 4.86 10.68 -17.50
CA GLN A 133 4.73 11.94 -16.79
C GLN A 133 4.70 11.74 -15.27
N ALA A 134 4.01 10.70 -14.78
CA ALA A 134 3.99 10.36 -13.36
C ALA A 134 5.38 9.95 -12.88
N VAL A 135 6.10 9.11 -13.62
CA VAL A 135 7.49 8.73 -13.32
C VAL A 135 8.41 9.95 -13.33
N ALA A 136 8.27 10.84 -14.30
CA ALA A 136 9.07 12.06 -14.38
C ALA A 136 8.84 12.98 -13.17
N LYS A 137 7.58 13.12 -12.70
CA LYS A 137 7.26 13.88 -11.49
C LYS A 137 7.86 13.27 -10.23
N LEU A 138 7.85 11.93 -10.11
CA LEU A 138 8.47 11.24 -8.98
C LEU A 138 9.99 11.47 -8.96
N ARG A 139 10.64 11.38 -10.12
CA ARG A 139 12.08 11.63 -10.25
C ARG A 139 12.46 13.09 -9.99
N ALA A 140 11.63 14.04 -10.41
CA ALA A 140 11.83 15.46 -10.12
C ALA A 140 11.79 15.74 -8.60
N ASN A 141 11.06 14.92 -7.84
CA ASN A 141 11.03 14.98 -6.38
C ASN A 141 12.10 14.09 -5.70
N ALA A 142 13.15 13.73 -6.43
CA ALA A 142 14.28 12.92 -5.95
C ALA A 142 13.89 11.53 -5.39
N VAL A 143 12.77 10.98 -5.84
CA VAL A 143 12.40 9.59 -5.51
C VAL A 143 13.33 8.64 -6.27
N PRO A 144 13.96 7.65 -5.59
CA PRO A 144 14.79 6.66 -6.26
C PRO A 144 14.03 5.94 -7.38
N GLY A 145 14.68 5.75 -8.53
CA GLY A 145 14.05 5.14 -9.71
C GLY A 145 13.85 3.62 -9.62
N ASP A 146 14.43 3.01 -8.60
CA ASP A 146 14.37 1.56 -8.40
C ASP A 146 13.08 1.17 -7.70
N ASN A 147 12.46 0.06 -8.14
CA ASN A 147 11.27 -0.52 -7.54
C ASN A 147 10.02 0.39 -7.54
N LEU A 148 9.82 1.19 -8.58
CA LEU A 148 8.57 1.90 -8.77
C LEU A 148 7.48 0.91 -9.20
N SER A 149 6.36 0.91 -8.48
CA SER A 149 5.21 0.06 -8.75
C SER A 149 3.98 0.91 -9.07
N ALA A 150 3.18 0.47 -10.03
CA ALA A 150 1.91 1.10 -10.36
C ALA A 150 0.76 0.13 -10.04
N VAL A 151 -0.22 0.60 -9.30
CA VAL A 151 -1.45 -0.15 -9.01
C VAL A 151 -2.57 0.52 -9.79
N ILE A 152 -3.15 -0.22 -10.72
CA ILE A 152 -4.19 0.27 -11.62
C ILE A 152 -5.39 -0.67 -11.62
N HIS A 153 -6.58 -0.11 -11.82
CA HIS A 153 -7.80 -0.89 -11.97
C HIS A 153 -7.75 -1.71 -13.30
N PRO A 154 -8.29 -2.94 -13.36
CA PRO A 154 -8.28 -3.76 -14.57
C PRO A 154 -8.85 -3.06 -15.82
N GLN A 155 -9.89 -2.25 -15.69
CA GLN A 155 -10.44 -1.47 -16.78
C GLN A 155 -9.42 -0.46 -17.34
N VAL A 156 -8.70 0.23 -16.45
CA VAL A 156 -7.65 1.18 -16.85
C VAL A 156 -6.47 0.46 -17.53
N ALA A 157 -6.16 -0.76 -17.08
CA ALA A 157 -5.16 -1.60 -17.73
C ALA A 157 -5.57 -2.01 -19.14
N PHE A 158 -6.87 -2.29 -19.35
CA PHE A 158 -7.42 -2.57 -20.68
C PHE A 158 -7.31 -1.34 -21.59
N ASP A 159 -7.72 -0.16 -21.14
CA ASP A 159 -7.65 1.09 -21.90
C ASP A 159 -6.20 1.41 -22.30
N LEU A 160 -5.26 1.22 -21.38
CA LEU A 160 -3.83 1.40 -21.65
C LEU A 160 -3.32 0.43 -22.73
N LYS A 161 -3.67 -0.85 -22.64
CA LYS A 161 -3.28 -1.86 -23.62
C LYS A 161 -3.89 -1.58 -25.00
N SER A 162 -5.16 -1.20 -25.06
CA SER A 162 -5.83 -0.86 -26.31
C SER A 162 -5.22 0.37 -26.97
N GLY A 163 -4.84 1.38 -26.16
CA GLY A 163 -4.13 2.57 -26.66
C GLY A 163 -2.74 2.27 -27.21
N LEU A 164 -2.02 1.31 -26.63
CA LEU A 164 -0.70 0.89 -27.11
C LEU A 164 -0.78 0.06 -28.40
N THR A 165 -1.80 -0.77 -28.56
CA THR A 165 -1.97 -1.62 -29.76
C THR A 165 -2.19 -0.80 -31.02
N ASN A 166 -2.79 0.39 -30.91
CA ASN A 166 -3.00 1.30 -32.04
C ASN A 166 -1.74 2.10 -32.43
N THR A 167 -0.63 1.95 -31.72
CA THR A 167 0.61 2.71 -31.94
C THR A 167 1.70 1.89 -32.64
N PHE A 168 1.52 0.57 -32.74
CA PHE A 168 2.47 -0.37 -33.39
C PHE A 168 1.85 -1.03 -34.63
#